data_fd1264494507526480f4dfda4dd01262
#
_entry.id   fd1264494507526480f4dfda4dd01262
#
_cell.length_a   1.000
_cell.length_b   1.000
_cell.length_c   1.000
_cell.angle_alpha   90.00
_cell.angle_beta   90.00
_cell.angle_gamma   90.00
#
_symmetry.space_group_name_H-M   'P 1'
#
loop_
_entity.id
_entity.type
_entity.pdbx_description
1 polymer ?
#
loop_
_entity_poly.entity_id
_entity_poly.type
_entity_poly.pdbx_seq_one_letter_code
_entity_poly.pdbx_strand_id
1 'polypeptide(L)'
;MHHQPLLVVLRAYDLLELLPCLERLQELGVQHVELAWSTHPRWVAQAIELRQRFAHMRLGAASVVDLAGLNAAAAAGLGYAVSPVLDRGLIEAAMALPLQFVPGVMSPSEVHLARLWGCSIVKLFPAAALGRSYWQRLAAPLAGAAGLPFCIAAGGLGPADVEPWLAAGVDAVALGGSLVNSADWEALARLVERLRP
;
A
#
# COMPACT_ATOMS: atom_id res chain seq x y z
N MET A 1 6.07 5.74 7.35
CA MET A 1 6.24 6.12 5.94
C MET A 1 7.03 7.41 5.74
N HIS A 2 7.18 8.26 6.75
CA HIS A 2 8.00 9.49 6.59
C HIS A 2 9.49 9.25 6.28
N HIS A 3 10.02 8.06 6.57
CA HIS A 3 11.43 7.73 6.30
C HIS A 3 11.67 6.97 4.98
N GLN A 4 10.67 6.32 4.42
CA GLN A 4 10.75 5.64 3.13
C GLN A 4 9.37 5.67 2.45
N PRO A 5 9.15 6.59 1.47
CA PRO A 5 7.87 6.77 0.80
C PRO A 5 7.63 5.70 -0.28
N LEU A 6 7.91 4.46 0.03
CA LEU A 6 7.86 3.32 -0.87
C LEU A 6 7.18 2.12 -0.19
N LEU A 7 6.26 1.49 -0.91
CA LEU A 7 5.64 0.21 -0.55
C LEU A 7 5.82 -0.77 -1.71
N VAL A 8 5.94 -2.06 -1.40
CA VAL A 8 5.96 -3.13 -2.41
C VAL A 8 4.81 -4.09 -2.15
N VAL A 9 4.00 -4.33 -3.18
CA VAL A 9 2.83 -5.23 -3.09
C VAL A 9 3.18 -6.56 -3.72
N LEU A 10 3.15 -7.62 -2.93
CA LEU A 10 3.41 -9.00 -3.36
C LEU A 10 2.11 -9.79 -3.45
N ARG A 11 2.00 -10.63 -4.48
CA ARG A 11 0.82 -11.46 -4.75
C ARG A 11 1.23 -12.90 -4.97
N ALA A 12 0.67 -13.80 -4.18
CA ALA A 12 0.68 -15.23 -4.38
C ALA A 12 -0.57 -15.83 -3.74
N TYR A 13 -1.01 -16.98 -4.20
CA TYR A 13 -2.09 -17.71 -3.54
C TYR A 13 -1.59 -18.33 -2.23
N ASP A 14 -0.43 -18.99 -2.27
CA ASP A 14 0.33 -19.43 -1.09
C ASP A 14 1.38 -18.35 -0.75
N LEU A 15 1.27 -17.71 0.42
CA LEU A 15 2.18 -16.63 0.79
C LEU A 15 3.63 -17.09 0.99
N LEU A 16 3.88 -18.39 1.25
CA LEU A 16 5.24 -18.89 1.42
C LEU A 16 6.03 -18.89 0.11
N GLU A 17 5.36 -18.85 -1.05
CA GLU A 17 6.01 -18.64 -2.35
C GLU A 17 6.70 -17.27 -2.44
N LEU A 18 6.33 -16.32 -1.59
CA LEU A 18 6.90 -14.97 -1.56
C LEU A 18 8.21 -14.87 -0.77
N LEU A 19 8.63 -15.95 -0.08
CA LEU A 19 9.84 -15.94 0.76
C LEU A 19 11.08 -15.40 0.04
N PRO A 20 11.44 -15.85 -1.18
CA PRO A 20 12.63 -15.34 -1.87
C PRO A 20 12.53 -13.84 -2.19
N CYS A 21 11.31 -13.35 -2.52
CA CYS A 21 11.08 -11.93 -2.77
C CYS A 21 11.22 -11.12 -1.47
N LEU A 22 10.67 -11.60 -0.37
CA LEU A 22 10.75 -10.92 0.93
C LEU A 22 12.19 -10.85 1.44
N GLU A 23 12.96 -11.93 1.32
CA GLU A 23 14.39 -11.94 1.66
C GLU A 23 15.16 -10.88 0.87
N ARG A 24 14.95 -10.83 -0.45
CA ARG A 24 15.59 -9.83 -1.30
C ARG A 24 15.15 -8.40 -0.98
N LEU A 25 13.87 -8.16 -0.70
CA LEU A 25 13.38 -6.84 -0.29
C LEU A 25 13.99 -6.40 1.05
N GLN A 26 14.16 -7.33 1.98
CA GLN A 26 14.84 -7.07 3.27
C GLN A 26 16.32 -6.71 3.06
N GLU A 27 17.05 -7.45 2.20
CA GLU A 27 18.45 -7.15 1.85
C GLU A 27 18.60 -5.75 1.24
N LEU A 28 17.64 -5.34 0.40
CA LEU A 28 17.61 -4.00 -0.18
C LEU A 28 17.24 -2.92 0.84
N GLY A 29 16.67 -3.28 1.99
CA GLY A 29 16.24 -2.34 3.01
C GLY A 29 14.84 -1.75 2.77
N VAL A 30 13.97 -2.44 2.03
CA VAL A 30 12.57 -2.05 1.87
C VAL A 30 11.84 -2.26 3.20
N GLN A 31 11.16 -1.21 3.66
CA GLN A 31 10.52 -1.22 4.99
C GLN A 31 9.04 -1.62 4.97
N HIS A 32 8.31 -1.29 3.90
CA HIS A 32 6.86 -1.51 3.82
C HIS A 32 6.52 -2.50 2.71
N VAL A 33 5.89 -3.61 3.07
CA VAL A 33 5.46 -4.65 2.12
C VAL A 33 4.01 -5.04 2.39
N GLU A 34 3.23 -5.15 1.33
CA GLU A 34 1.85 -5.60 1.37
C GLU A 34 1.76 -7.03 0.83
N LEU A 35 1.13 -7.91 1.60
CA LEU A 35 0.76 -9.27 1.21
C LEU A 35 -0.67 -9.26 0.68
N ALA A 36 -0.88 -9.58 -0.58
CA ALA A 36 -2.23 -9.58 -1.14
C ALA A 36 -3.10 -10.64 -0.45
N TRP A 37 -4.29 -10.20 -0.02
CA TRP A 37 -5.31 -11.09 0.52
C TRP A 37 -5.76 -12.11 -0.53
N SER A 38 -5.89 -13.35 -0.09
CA SER A 38 -6.47 -14.45 -0.87
C SER A 38 -7.28 -15.37 0.04
N THR A 39 -8.14 -16.19 -0.56
CA THR A 39 -8.94 -17.18 0.17
C THR A 39 -8.17 -18.46 0.53
N HIS A 40 -6.86 -18.44 0.48
CA HIS A 40 -6.04 -19.59 0.86
C HIS A 40 -6.29 -19.95 2.34
N PRO A 41 -6.61 -21.22 2.68
CA PRO A 41 -7.07 -21.60 4.02
C PRO A 41 -6.01 -21.38 5.12
N ARG A 42 -4.73 -21.28 4.75
CA ARG A 42 -3.62 -21.01 5.67
C ARG A 42 -3.12 -19.56 5.61
N TRP A 43 -3.82 -18.65 4.90
CA TRP A 43 -3.33 -17.29 4.69
C TRP A 43 -2.96 -16.59 6.01
N VAL A 44 -3.82 -16.66 7.03
CA VAL A 44 -3.57 -16.05 8.35
C VAL A 44 -2.32 -16.65 9.00
N ALA A 45 -2.21 -17.99 9.02
CA ALA A 45 -1.07 -18.66 9.64
C ALA A 45 0.26 -18.30 8.93
N GLN A 46 0.24 -18.25 7.60
CA GLN A 46 1.40 -17.87 6.78
C GLN A 46 1.75 -16.40 6.98
N ALA A 47 0.77 -15.50 7.04
CA ALA A 47 1.02 -14.09 7.30
C ALA A 47 1.63 -13.86 8.70
N ILE A 48 1.21 -14.61 9.72
CA ILE A 48 1.84 -14.60 11.05
C ILE A 48 3.29 -15.05 10.98
N GLU A 49 3.56 -16.16 10.29
CA GLU A 49 4.91 -16.71 10.11
C GLU A 49 5.82 -15.67 9.41
N LEU A 50 5.36 -15.10 8.30
CA LEU A 50 6.13 -14.09 7.57
C LEU A 50 6.36 -12.83 8.42
N ARG A 51 5.34 -12.37 9.17
CA ARG A 51 5.50 -11.21 10.07
C ARG A 51 6.54 -11.46 11.18
N GLN A 52 6.61 -12.67 11.71
CA GLN A 52 7.62 -13.04 12.71
C GLN A 52 9.01 -13.13 12.10
N ARG A 53 9.14 -13.74 10.91
CA ARG A 53 10.41 -13.90 10.21
C ARG A 53 10.99 -12.56 9.73
N PHE A 54 10.15 -11.65 9.29
CA PHE A 54 10.52 -10.33 8.76
C PHE A 54 10.13 -9.20 9.73
N ALA A 55 10.46 -9.35 11.01
CA ALA A 55 10.06 -8.42 12.08
C ALA A 55 10.57 -6.97 11.89
N HIS A 56 11.61 -6.77 11.08
CA HIS A 56 12.11 -5.45 10.74
C HIS A 56 11.33 -4.76 9.60
N MET A 57 10.48 -5.50 8.90
CA MET A 57 9.60 -4.98 7.86
C MET A 57 8.21 -4.71 8.45
N ARG A 58 7.55 -3.70 7.96
CA ARG A 58 6.16 -3.40 8.28
C ARG A 58 5.25 -4.09 7.26
N LEU A 59 4.75 -5.27 7.61
CA LEU A 59 3.86 -6.02 6.75
C LEU A 59 2.42 -5.55 6.91
N GLY A 60 1.72 -5.40 5.79
CA GLY A 60 0.29 -5.09 5.70
C GLY A 60 -0.43 -6.04 4.74
N ALA A 61 -1.76 -5.96 4.70
CA ALA A 61 -2.57 -6.69 3.74
C ALA A 61 -2.94 -5.79 2.55
N ALA A 62 -2.82 -6.29 1.31
CA ALA A 62 -3.34 -5.63 0.12
C ALA A 62 -4.62 -6.30 -0.39
N SER A 63 -5.35 -5.59 -1.26
CA SER A 63 -6.56 -6.11 -1.94
C SER A 63 -7.68 -6.54 -1.01
N VAL A 64 -7.80 -5.90 0.14
CA VAL A 64 -8.86 -6.15 1.12
C VAL A 64 -10.13 -5.45 0.63
N VAL A 65 -11.12 -6.25 0.20
CA VAL A 65 -12.38 -5.75 -0.38
C VAL A 65 -13.62 -6.20 0.40
N ASP A 66 -13.41 -6.98 1.48
CA ASP A 66 -14.47 -7.54 2.30
C ASP A 66 -14.05 -7.70 3.77
N LEU A 67 -15.02 -7.99 4.63
CA LEU A 67 -14.79 -8.22 6.05
C LEU A 67 -13.91 -9.46 6.32
N ALA A 68 -13.94 -10.45 5.44
CA ALA A 68 -13.11 -11.64 5.61
C ALA A 68 -11.63 -11.29 5.51
N GLY A 69 -11.25 -10.53 4.49
CA GLY A 69 -9.88 -10.03 4.32
C GLY A 69 -9.45 -9.07 5.44
N LEU A 70 -10.34 -8.17 5.86
CA LEU A 70 -10.06 -7.25 6.96
C LEU A 70 -9.81 -8.00 8.28
N ASN A 71 -10.68 -8.96 8.63
CA ASN A 71 -10.53 -9.76 9.84
C ASN A 71 -9.30 -10.67 9.78
N ALA A 72 -8.97 -11.22 8.61
CA ALA A 72 -7.77 -12.01 8.40
C ALA A 72 -6.49 -11.18 8.62
N ALA A 73 -6.46 -9.95 8.12
CA ALA A 73 -5.35 -9.03 8.35
C ALA A 73 -5.16 -8.71 9.84
N ALA A 74 -6.25 -8.44 10.56
CA ALA A 74 -6.23 -8.21 12.00
C ALA A 74 -5.79 -9.45 12.79
N ALA A 75 -6.34 -10.64 12.45
CA ALA A 75 -5.97 -11.91 13.07
C ALA A 75 -4.49 -12.28 12.86
N ALA A 76 -3.92 -11.91 11.72
CA ALA A 76 -2.49 -12.06 11.44
C ALA A 76 -1.62 -11.04 12.19
N GLY A 77 -2.22 -10.04 12.85
CA GLY A 77 -1.50 -8.98 13.54
C GLY A 77 -0.76 -8.05 12.61
N LEU A 78 -1.25 -7.88 11.36
CA LEU A 78 -0.66 -6.94 10.41
C LEU A 78 -0.96 -5.49 10.84
N GLY A 79 0.00 -4.59 10.59
CA GLY A 79 -0.12 -3.19 11.03
C GLY A 79 -1.12 -2.37 10.23
N TYR A 80 -1.43 -2.78 9.01
CA TYR A 80 -2.36 -2.06 8.13
C TYR A 80 -2.99 -2.97 7.08
N ALA A 81 -4.15 -2.53 6.55
CA ALA A 81 -4.86 -3.18 5.46
C ALA A 81 -5.23 -2.15 4.39
N VAL A 82 -4.98 -2.46 3.14
CA VAL A 82 -5.16 -1.56 1.99
C VAL A 82 -6.20 -2.13 1.04
N SER A 83 -7.19 -1.30 0.73
CA SER A 83 -8.28 -1.62 -0.19
C SER A 83 -8.08 -0.93 -1.55
N PRO A 84 -8.53 -1.50 -2.66
CA PRO A 84 -8.64 -0.80 -3.94
C PRO A 84 -9.92 0.05 -4.05
N VAL A 85 -10.85 -0.04 -3.09
CA VAL A 85 -12.16 0.62 -3.13
C VAL A 85 -12.40 1.45 -1.88
N LEU A 86 -13.31 2.42 -1.99
CA LEU A 86 -13.85 3.18 -0.87
C LEU A 86 -15.13 2.49 -0.39
N ASP A 87 -15.05 1.82 0.74
CA ASP A 87 -16.20 1.13 1.35
C ASP A 87 -16.38 1.60 2.79
N ARG A 88 -17.55 2.17 3.08
CA ARG A 88 -17.86 2.73 4.39
C ARG A 88 -17.97 1.64 5.47
N GLY A 89 -18.54 0.49 5.15
CA GLY A 89 -18.68 -0.62 6.08
C GLY A 89 -17.34 -1.18 6.52
N LEU A 90 -16.36 -1.28 5.59
CA LEU A 90 -14.99 -1.68 5.90
C LEU A 90 -14.27 -0.64 6.77
N ILE A 91 -14.46 0.64 6.49
CA ILE A 91 -13.87 1.73 7.30
C ILE A 91 -14.41 1.67 8.73
N GLU A 92 -15.73 1.57 8.90
CA GLU A 92 -16.38 1.47 10.22
C GLU A 92 -15.94 0.21 10.98
N ALA A 93 -15.86 -0.94 10.31
CA ALA A 93 -15.38 -2.17 10.92
C ALA A 93 -13.90 -2.08 11.34
N ALA A 94 -13.07 -1.43 10.54
CA ALA A 94 -11.66 -1.28 10.85
C ALA A 94 -11.37 -0.39 12.07
N MET A 95 -12.27 0.54 12.40
CA MET A 95 -12.13 1.39 13.60
C MET A 95 -12.09 0.59 14.92
N ALA A 96 -12.65 -0.62 14.93
CA ALA A 96 -12.63 -1.51 16.09
C ALA A 96 -11.43 -2.47 16.11
N LEU A 97 -10.55 -2.39 15.12
CA LEU A 97 -9.43 -3.31 14.95
C LEU A 97 -8.09 -2.60 15.19
N PRO A 98 -7.07 -3.31 15.68
CA PRO A 98 -5.75 -2.75 15.95
C PRO A 98 -4.90 -2.64 14.67
N LEU A 99 -5.45 -2.10 13.60
CA LEU A 99 -4.76 -1.89 12.32
C LEU A 99 -5.20 -0.59 11.64
N GLN A 100 -4.33 -0.01 10.82
CA GLN A 100 -4.67 1.15 9.99
C GLN A 100 -5.34 0.66 8.70
N PHE A 101 -6.57 1.10 8.43
CA PHE A 101 -7.22 0.85 7.14
C PHE A 101 -6.95 1.99 6.15
N VAL A 102 -6.62 1.62 4.90
CA VAL A 102 -6.32 2.56 3.82
C VAL A 102 -7.27 2.28 2.65
N PRO A 103 -8.35 3.08 2.50
CA PRO A 103 -9.29 2.91 1.39
C PRO A 103 -8.71 3.40 0.07
N GLY A 104 -9.17 2.77 -1.02
CA GLY A 104 -8.91 3.20 -2.39
C GLY A 104 -9.82 4.35 -2.80
N VAL A 105 -9.27 5.33 -3.52
CA VAL A 105 -9.98 6.50 -4.04
C VAL A 105 -9.52 6.81 -5.46
N MET A 106 -10.42 7.37 -6.27
CA MET A 106 -10.12 7.79 -7.63
C MET A 106 -10.63 9.21 -7.92
N SER A 107 -11.69 9.65 -7.27
CA SER A 107 -12.37 10.92 -7.55
C SER A 107 -12.27 11.92 -6.40
N PRO A 108 -12.49 13.23 -6.67
CA PRO A 108 -12.57 14.25 -5.62
C PRO A 108 -13.62 13.93 -4.54
N SER A 109 -14.76 13.38 -4.95
CA SER A 109 -15.85 13.00 -4.03
C SER A 109 -15.40 11.87 -3.09
N GLU A 110 -14.67 10.88 -3.60
CA GLU A 110 -14.17 9.77 -2.78
C GLU A 110 -13.10 10.22 -1.79
N VAL A 111 -12.17 11.10 -2.19
CA VAL A 111 -11.19 11.70 -1.27
C VAL A 111 -11.89 12.49 -0.17
N HIS A 112 -12.91 13.27 -0.54
CA HIS A 112 -13.72 14.05 0.41
C HIS A 112 -14.45 13.12 1.41
N LEU A 113 -15.12 12.08 0.92
CA LEU A 113 -15.83 11.10 1.77
C LEU A 113 -14.88 10.33 2.67
N ALA A 114 -13.76 9.85 2.16
CA ALA A 114 -12.74 9.17 2.97
C ALA A 114 -12.30 10.05 4.15
N ARG A 115 -12.05 11.35 3.90
CA ARG A 115 -11.69 12.30 4.94
C ARG A 115 -12.83 12.52 5.95
N LEU A 116 -14.08 12.68 5.49
CA LEU A 116 -15.25 12.81 6.37
C LEU A 116 -15.44 11.60 7.26
N TRP A 117 -15.08 10.41 6.79
CA TRP A 117 -15.14 9.16 7.55
C TRP A 117 -13.88 8.89 8.38
N GLY A 118 -13.00 9.91 8.54
CA GLY A 118 -11.84 9.86 9.43
C GLY A 118 -10.61 9.15 8.87
N CYS A 119 -10.57 8.86 7.56
CA CYS A 119 -9.38 8.25 6.96
C CYS A 119 -8.25 9.27 6.82
N SER A 120 -7.16 9.05 7.55
CA SER A 120 -5.94 9.88 7.49
C SER A 120 -5.04 9.50 6.30
N ILE A 121 -5.21 8.32 5.74
CA ILE A 121 -4.44 7.79 4.60
C ILE A 121 -5.42 7.28 3.56
N VAL A 122 -5.13 7.53 2.28
CA VAL A 122 -5.87 6.99 1.13
C VAL A 122 -4.92 6.43 0.08
N LYS A 123 -5.43 5.52 -0.75
CA LYS A 123 -4.73 4.96 -1.90
C LYS A 123 -5.35 5.49 -3.19
N LEU A 124 -4.61 6.28 -3.96
CA LEU A 124 -5.02 6.66 -5.32
C LEU A 124 -4.85 5.45 -6.25
N PHE A 125 -5.96 4.93 -6.78
CA PHE A 125 -5.95 3.70 -7.58
C PHE A 125 -7.00 3.74 -8.71
N PRO A 126 -6.65 3.30 -9.92
CA PRO A 126 -5.34 2.86 -10.43
C PRO A 126 -4.49 4.04 -10.95
N ALA A 127 -3.38 4.36 -10.28
CA ALA A 127 -2.61 5.58 -10.50
C ALA A 127 -2.03 5.71 -11.92
N ALA A 128 -1.48 4.63 -12.50
CA ALA A 128 -0.90 4.67 -13.85
C ALA A 128 -1.93 5.07 -14.92
N ALA A 129 -3.18 4.64 -14.77
CA ALA A 129 -4.26 5.00 -15.70
C ALA A 129 -4.71 6.46 -15.55
N LEU A 130 -4.62 7.03 -14.35
CA LEU A 130 -5.01 8.40 -14.06
C LEU A 130 -3.94 9.42 -14.45
N GLY A 131 -2.68 9.06 -14.26
CA GLY A 131 -1.55 9.94 -14.52
C GLY A 131 -1.27 10.95 -13.41
N ARG A 132 -0.03 11.45 -13.34
CA ARG A 132 0.46 12.33 -12.26
C ARG A 132 -0.29 13.67 -12.19
N SER A 133 -0.57 14.29 -13.33
CA SER A 133 -1.30 15.57 -13.39
C SER A 133 -2.74 15.46 -12.87
N TYR A 134 -3.32 14.26 -12.86
CA TYR A 134 -4.63 14.03 -12.29
C TYR A 134 -4.65 14.31 -10.79
N TRP A 135 -3.70 13.74 -10.02
CA TRP A 135 -3.60 14.00 -8.59
C TRP A 135 -3.42 15.47 -8.26
N GLN A 136 -2.54 16.16 -8.98
CA GLN A 136 -2.31 17.60 -8.78
C GLN A 136 -3.59 18.43 -8.95
N ARG A 137 -4.39 18.12 -9.98
CA ARG A 137 -5.66 18.82 -10.25
C ARG A 137 -6.77 18.45 -9.26
N LEU A 138 -6.78 17.20 -8.81
CA LEU A 138 -7.73 16.71 -7.82
C LEU A 138 -7.45 17.30 -6.43
N ALA A 139 -6.19 17.34 -6.06
CA ALA A 139 -5.75 17.78 -4.75
C ALA A 139 -5.94 19.28 -4.52
N ALA A 140 -5.68 20.12 -5.53
CA ALA A 140 -5.70 21.58 -5.41
C ALA A 140 -7.02 22.15 -4.82
N PRO A 141 -8.22 21.79 -5.31
CA PRO A 141 -9.47 22.31 -4.76
C PRO A 141 -9.82 21.71 -3.38
N LEU A 142 -9.22 20.60 -2.98
CA LEU A 142 -9.49 19.91 -1.73
C LEU A 142 -8.51 20.28 -0.60
N ALA A 143 -7.44 21.01 -0.90
CA ALA A 143 -6.39 21.40 0.03
C ALA A 143 -6.78 22.51 1.03
N GLY A 144 -8.07 22.67 1.34
CA GLY A 144 -8.57 23.65 2.31
C GLY A 144 -8.04 23.44 3.74
N ALA A 145 -8.59 24.19 4.70
CA ALA A 145 -8.13 24.22 6.11
C ALA A 145 -7.99 22.85 6.79
N ALA A 146 -8.71 21.83 6.35
CA ALA A 146 -8.63 20.49 6.89
C ALA A 146 -7.49 19.63 6.29
N GLY A 147 -6.78 20.15 5.28
CA GLY A 147 -5.71 19.41 4.59
C GLY A 147 -6.21 18.24 3.73
N LEU A 148 -5.27 17.58 3.09
CA LEU A 148 -5.49 16.31 2.35
C LEU A 148 -5.09 15.12 3.22
N PRO A 149 -5.70 13.94 3.04
CA PRO A 149 -5.18 12.72 3.61
C PRO A 149 -3.82 12.39 2.98
N PHE A 150 -2.97 11.66 3.70
CA PHE A 150 -1.74 11.08 3.16
C PHE A 150 -2.08 10.20 1.96
N CYS A 151 -1.49 10.46 0.81
CA CYS A 151 -1.83 9.79 -0.45
C CYS A 151 -0.76 8.79 -0.87
N ILE A 152 -1.16 7.54 -1.08
CA ILE A 152 -0.33 6.49 -1.66
C ILE A 152 -0.77 6.27 -3.10
N ALA A 153 0.08 6.62 -4.09
CA ALA A 153 -0.20 6.29 -5.48
C ALA A 153 0.10 4.81 -5.75
N ALA A 154 -0.86 4.08 -6.34
CA ALA A 154 -0.73 2.65 -6.56
C ALA A 154 -1.45 2.18 -7.85
N GLY A 155 -0.96 1.07 -8.42
CA GLY A 155 -1.57 0.42 -9.57
C GLY A 155 -0.87 0.76 -10.89
N GLY A 156 -0.09 -0.21 -11.40
CA GLY A 156 0.61 -0.13 -12.67
C GLY A 156 1.89 0.71 -12.65
N LEU A 157 2.45 1.01 -11.47
CA LEU A 157 3.67 1.80 -11.30
C LEU A 157 4.89 0.89 -11.13
N GLY A 158 6.02 1.32 -11.70
CA GLY A 158 7.34 0.71 -11.57
C GLY A 158 8.33 1.57 -10.80
N PRO A 159 9.57 1.09 -10.56
CA PRO A 159 10.59 1.83 -9.83
C PRO A 159 10.90 3.21 -10.42
N ALA A 160 10.84 3.37 -11.75
CA ALA A 160 11.08 4.64 -12.43
C ALA A 160 9.96 5.68 -12.22
N ASP A 161 8.79 5.26 -11.77
CA ASP A 161 7.66 6.15 -11.54
C ASP A 161 7.68 6.81 -10.16
N VAL A 162 8.43 6.26 -9.20
CA VAL A 162 8.36 6.67 -7.79
C VAL A 162 8.69 8.14 -7.61
N GLU A 163 9.89 8.56 -8.00
CA GLU A 163 10.32 9.97 -7.85
C GLU A 163 9.42 10.96 -8.60
N PRO A 164 9.00 10.68 -9.87
CA PRO A 164 8.04 11.53 -10.57
C PRO A 164 6.67 11.65 -9.89
N TRP A 165 6.17 10.59 -9.24
CA TRP A 165 4.90 10.64 -8.49
C TRP A 165 5.04 11.41 -7.18
N LEU A 166 6.15 11.23 -6.45
CA LEU A 166 6.46 12.04 -5.26
C LEU A 166 6.57 13.53 -5.61
N ALA A 167 7.26 13.86 -6.71
CA ALA A 167 7.32 15.23 -7.23
C ALA A 167 5.95 15.81 -7.65
N ALA A 168 4.99 14.95 -7.99
CA ALA A 168 3.62 15.36 -8.27
C ALA A 168 2.77 15.59 -7.01
N GLY A 169 3.34 15.38 -5.81
CA GLY A 169 2.71 15.71 -4.53
C GLY A 169 1.94 14.57 -3.87
N VAL A 170 2.18 13.30 -4.28
CA VAL A 170 1.76 12.16 -3.45
C VAL A 170 2.80 11.92 -2.35
N ASP A 171 2.37 11.32 -1.26
CA ASP A 171 3.23 11.13 -0.08
C ASP A 171 4.00 9.81 -0.12
N ALA A 172 3.51 8.81 -0.86
CA ALA A 172 4.19 7.54 -1.07
C ALA A 172 3.73 6.88 -2.37
N VAL A 173 4.50 5.88 -2.82
CA VAL A 173 4.20 5.09 -4.02
C VAL A 173 4.24 3.61 -3.69
N ALA A 174 3.23 2.86 -4.15
CA ALA A 174 3.16 1.41 -4.00
C ALA A 174 3.42 0.73 -5.35
N LEU A 175 4.45 -0.09 -5.40
CA LEU A 175 4.84 -0.90 -6.54
C LEU A 175 4.17 -2.27 -6.44
N GLY A 176 3.50 -2.71 -7.50
CA GLY A 176 2.84 -4.02 -7.52
C GLY A 176 2.88 -4.63 -8.91
N GLY A 177 3.28 -5.89 -9.01
CA GLY A 177 3.33 -6.62 -10.28
C GLY A 177 4.44 -6.20 -11.24
N SER A 178 5.26 -5.21 -10.91
CA SER A 178 6.32 -4.66 -11.76
C SER A 178 7.72 -5.20 -11.44
N LEU A 179 7.86 -6.01 -10.39
CA LEU A 179 9.15 -6.61 -10.02
C LEU A 179 9.25 -8.02 -10.60
N VAL A 180 9.24 -8.13 -11.92
CA VAL A 180 9.13 -9.43 -12.61
C VAL A 180 10.48 -9.91 -13.15
N ASN A 181 11.40 -9.01 -13.46
CA ASN A 181 12.68 -9.34 -14.08
C ASN A 181 13.87 -8.73 -13.32
N SER A 182 15.09 -9.13 -13.68
CA SER A 182 16.31 -8.65 -13.03
C SER A 182 16.51 -7.14 -13.15
N ALA A 183 16.11 -6.52 -14.25
CA ALA A 183 16.25 -5.08 -14.46
C ALA A 183 15.37 -4.26 -13.51
N ASP A 184 14.17 -4.76 -13.18
CA ASP A 184 13.28 -4.12 -12.20
C ASP A 184 13.88 -4.18 -10.79
N TRP A 185 14.50 -5.30 -10.42
CA TRP A 185 15.19 -5.46 -9.15
C TRP A 185 16.40 -4.54 -9.01
N GLU A 186 17.19 -4.38 -10.07
CA GLU A 186 18.31 -3.42 -10.07
C GLU A 186 17.81 -1.98 -9.98
N ALA A 187 16.74 -1.64 -10.70
CA ALA A 187 16.12 -0.32 -10.62
C ALA A 187 15.58 -0.03 -9.22
N LEU A 188 14.95 -1.03 -8.58
CA LEU A 188 14.50 -0.92 -7.20
C LEU A 188 15.67 -0.73 -6.23
N ALA A 189 16.75 -1.47 -6.38
CA ALA A 189 17.94 -1.34 -5.53
C ALA A 189 18.50 0.09 -5.57
N ARG A 190 18.71 0.63 -6.78
CA ARG A 190 19.15 2.02 -6.97
C ARG A 190 18.16 3.04 -6.39
N LEU A 191 16.87 2.81 -6.51
CA LEU A 191 15.83 3.66 -5.95
C LEU A 191 15.88 3.68 -4.42
N VAL A 192 15.89 2.50 -3.79
CA VAL A 192 15.93 2.38 -2.32
C VAL A 192 17.16 3.07 -1.75
N GLU A 193 18.31 2.98 -2.42
CA GLU A 193 19.52 3.69 -1.99
C GLU A 193 19.34 5.20 -2.02
N ARG A 194 18.69 5.77 -3.04
CA ARG A 194 18.38 7.21 -3.12
C ARG A 194 17.34 7.67 -2.10
N LEU A 195 16.42 6.77 -1.70
CA LEU A 195 15.38 7.07 -0.72
C LEU A 195 15.81 6.85 0.74
N ARG A 196 17.07 6.47 0.98
CA ARG A 196 17.62 6.41 2.34
C ARG A 196 17.69 7.81 2.92
N PRO A 197 17.29 7.99 4.21
CA PRO A 197 17.37 9.29 4.90
C PRO A 197 18.79 9.77 5.10
#